data_829124defede02b21c9eb1b5ee291acc
#
_entry.id   829124defede02b21c9eb1b5ee291acc
#
_cell.length_a   1.000
_cell.length_b   1.000
_cell.length_c   1.000
_cell.angle_alpha   90.00
_cell.angle_beta   90.00
_cell.angle_gamma   90.00
#
_symmetry.space_group_name_H-M   'P 1'
#
loop_
_entity.id
_entity.type
_entity.pdbx_description
1 polymer ?
#
loop_
_entity_poly.entity_id
_entity_poly.type
_entity_poly.pdbx_seq_one_letter_code
_entity_poly.pdbx_strand_id
1 'polypeptide(L)'
;NITTIQSDPSNEYNQQLCEKRAKKFSYCFIFNYDKKNTDGTPDENWNKAIANKAFRQCFSKGMVLNKFFARYNPINPLKCENDFFTMKGLCYTSDGTDYTNLVAKEMGLDGEAYDGKTMKRLRANNGDITELKKQAMEELSAIGVTFPVHCSYYILAGSTSALDSATVLKQCFTDSLGDDFIVLDIKTYVSSITQEVRNPQLQSFVINGWGADYGDPVNFVGQEILHDDNAYYSWYYSN
;
A
#
# COMPACT_ATOMS: atom_id res chain seq x y z
N ASN A 1 26.48 -14.25 1.38
CA ASN A 1 25.15 -13.66 1.20
C ASN A 1 24.14 -14.55 1.92
N ILE A 2 23.07 -13.98 2.49
CA ILE A 2 22.10 -14.70 3.32
C ILE A 2 21.41 -15.85 2.55
N THR A 3 21.11 -15.62 1.29
CA THR A 3 20.51 -16.63 0.40
C THR A 3 21.42 -17.84 0.22
N THR A 4 22.74 -17.63 0.07
CA THR A 4 23.74 -18.68 -0.03
C THR A 4 23.82 -19.50 1.26
N ILE A 5 23.82 -18.82 2.41
CA ILE A 5 23.83 -19.51 3.72
C ILE A 5 22.56 -20.36 3.90
N GLN A 6 21.40 -19.80 3.52
CA GLN A 6 20.11 -20.46 3.70
C GLN A 6 19.94 -21.69 2.77
N SER A 7 20.50 -21.64 1.55
CA SER A 7 20.43 -22.74 0.60
C SER A 7 21.46 -23.85 0.85
N ASP A 8 22.38 -23.64 1.78
CA ASP A 8 23.43 -24.61 2.14
C ASP A 8 23.30 -25.04 3.60
N PRO A 9 22.65 -26.19 3.86
CA PRO A 9 22.51 -26.73 5.23
C PRO A 9 23.86 -27.09 5.90
N SER A 10 24.93 -27.25 5.13
CA SER A 10 26.27 -27.55 5.66
C SER A 10 27.03 -26.30 6.11
N ASN A 11 26.54 -25.12 5.77
CA ASN A 11 27.15 -23.85 6.15
C ASN A 11 27.03 -23.64 7.68
N GLU A 12 28.13 -23.31 8.33
CA GLU A 12 28.21 -23.15 9.80
C GLU A 12 27.23 -22.13 10.37
N TYR A 13 26.79 -21.13 9.57
CA TYR A 13 25.83 -20.10 9.96
C TYR A 13 24.37 -20.44 9.64
N ASN A 14 24.12 -21.56 8.93
CA ASN A 14 22.75 -21.93 8.52
C ASN A 14 21.82 -22.09 9.74
N GLN A 15 22.27 -22.78 10.78
CA GLN A 15 21.51 -23.01 12.00
C GLN A 15 21.37 -21.75 12.88
N GLN A 16 22.12 -20.70 12.57
CA GLN A 16 22.08 -19.43 13.30
C GLN A 16 21.15 -18.41 12.63
N LEU A 17 20.59 -18.75 11.47
CA LEU A 17 19.65 -17.88 10.76
C LEU A 17 18.38 -17.74 11.60
N CYS A 18 18.06 -16.52 11.96
CA CYS A 18 16.82 -16.18 12.65
C CYS A 18 15.99 -15.21 11.83
N GLU A 19 14.68 -15.20 12.09
CA GLU A 19 13.80 -14.23 11.47
C GLU A 19 14.12 -12.81 11.93
N LYS A 20 14.12 -11.89 10.99
CA LYS A 20 14.24 -10.47 11.31
C LYS A 20 13.03 -10.03 12.14
N ARG A 21 13.26 -9.28 13.19
CA ARG A 21 12.18 -8.67 13.98
C ARG A 21 11.31 -7.79 13.08
N ALA A 22 10.00 -7.77 13.34
CA ALA A 22 9.10 -6.82 12.72
C ALA A 22 9.65 -5.38 12.93
N LYS A 23 9.59 -4.58 11.88
CA LYS A 23 9.95 -3.16 11.99
C LYS A 23 8.84 -2.44 12.73
N LYS A 24 9.18 -1.33 13.41
CA LYS A 24 8.19 -0.47 14.07
C LYS A 24 7.35 0.38 13.09
N PHE A 25 7.62 0.29 11.80
CA PHE A 25 6.94 1.06 10.75
C PHE A 25 5.96 0.19 9.97
N SER A 26 4.74 0.68 9.83
CA SER A 26 3.75 0.18 8.89
C SER A 26 3.77 1.04 7.63
N TYR A 27 3.85 0.42 6.47
CA TYR A 27 3.86 1.10 5.17
C TYR A 27 2.55 0.86 4.45
N CYS A 28 2.04 1.89 3.80
CA CYS A 28 0.81 1.82 3.01
C CYS A 28 0.87 2.69 1.75
N PHE A 29 -0.06 2.47 0.84
CA PHE A 29 -0.36 3.43 -0.22
C PHE A 29 -1.23 4.55 0.36
N ILE A 30 -0.73 5.78 0.25
CA ILE A 30 -1.45 6.98 0.64
C ILE A 30 -1.89 7.65 -0.64
N PHE A 31 -3.20 7.60 -0.92
CA PHE A 31 -3.79 8.17 -2.11
C PHE A 31 -4.00 9.67 -1.99
N ASN A 32 -3.76 10.39 -3.08
CA ASN A 32 -4.06 11.80 -3.20
C ASN A 32 -5.47 11.98 -3.77
N TYR A 33 -6.37 12.56 -2.99
CA TYR A 33 -7.77 12.81 -3.35
C TYR A 33 -7.99 14.16 -4.04
N ASP A 34 -6.95 15.01 -4.06
CA ASP A 34 -6.97 16.33 -4.70
C ASP A 34 -5.74 16.49 -5.60
N LYS A 35 -5.55 15.50 -6.49
CA LYS A 35 -4.44 15.52 -7.45
C LYS A 35 -4.64 16.65 -8.45
N LYS A 36 -3.51 17.29 -8.77
CA LYS A 36 -3.44 18.38 -9.78
C LYS A 36 -2.57 17.98 -10.96
N ASN A 37 -2.88 18.61 -12.08
CA ASN A 37 -2.03 18.63 -13.25
C ASN A 37 -0.85 19.59 -13.05
N THR A 38 0.14 19.56 -13.93
CA THR A 38 1.33 20.42 -13.85
C THR A 38 1.02 21.91 -14.02
N ASP A 39 -0.12 22.24 -14.57
CA ASP A 39 -0.64 23.63 -14.70
C ASP A 39 -1.46 24.09 -13.48
N GLY A 40 -1.58 23.24 -12.46
CA GLY A 40 -2.33 23.51 -11.23
C GLY A 40 -3.83 23.23 -11.30
N THR A 41 -4.36 22.82 -12.46
CA THR A 41 -5.78 22.42 -12.58
C THR A 41 -6.01 21.04 -11.91
N PRO A 42 -7.23 20.78 -11.38
CA PRO A 42 -7.57 19.46 -10.85
C PRO A 42 -7.44 18.36 -11.93
N ASP A 43 -6.89 17.20 -11.54
CA ASP A 43 -6.98 15.97 -12.35
C ASP A 43 -8.35 15.31 -12.09
N GLU A 44 -9.37 15.79 -12.80
CA GLU A 44 -10.74 15.35 -12.62
C GLU A 44 -10.92 13.84 -12.80
N ASN A 45 -10.18 13.22 -13.73
CA ASN A 45 -10.30 11.80 -14.00
C ASN A 45 -9.81 10.96 -12.83
N TRP A 46 -8.63 11.28 -12.30
CA TRP A 46 -8.09 10.62 -11.11
C TRP A 46 -8.93 10.90 -9.87
N ASN A 47 -9.27 12.17 -9.62
CA ASN A 47 -9.97 12.58 -8.40
C ASN A 47 -11.35 11.92 -8.27
N LYS A 48 -12.10 11.82 -9.37
CA LYS A 48 -13.36 11.07 -9.41
C LYS A 48 -13.14 9.57 -9.20
N ALA A 49 -12.12 9.00 -9.86
CA ALA A 49 -11.83 7.57 -9.74
C ALA A 49 -11.48 7.19 -8.30
N ILE A 50 -10.56 7.92 -7.65
CA ILE A 50 -10.13 7.59 -6.30
C ILE A 50 -11.22 7.87 -5.24
N ALA A 51 -12.16 8.77 -5.48
CA ALA A 51 -13.31 9.00 -4.63
C ALA A 51 -14.32 7.83 -4.66
N ASN A 52 -14.31 6.99 -5.70
CA ASN A 52 -15.20 5.85 -5.83
C ASN A 52 -14.76 4.69 -4.90
N LYS A 53 -15.72 4.17 -4.11
CA LYS A 53 -15.44 3.09 -3.16
C LYS A 53 -15.05 1.78 -3.85
N ALA A 54 -15.75 1.39 -4.91
CA ALA A 54 -15.48 0.15 -5.63
C ALA A 54 -14.09 0.19 -6.30
N PHE A 55 -13.70 1.35 -6.85
CA PHE A 55 -12.35 1.57 -7.39
C PHE A 55 -11.27 1.36 -6.33
N ARG A 56 -11.39 1.96 -5.14
CA ARG A 56 -10.44 1.74 -4.04
C ARG A 56 -10.42 0.30 -3.56
N GLN A 57 -11.58 -0.36 -3.53
CA GLN A 57 -11.66 -1.76 -3.12
C GLN A 57 -10.95 -2.70 -4.11
N CYS A 58 -10.83 -2.34 -5.39
CA CYS A 58 -10.01 -3.10 -6.34
C CYS A 58 -8.55 -3.16 -5.91
N PHE A 59 -7.99 -2.09 -5.34
CA PHE A 59 -6.64 -2.11 -4.78
C PHE A 59 -6.55 -3.03 -3.55
N SER A 60 -7.39 -2.83 -2.55
CA SER A 60 -7.30 -3.58 -1.30
C SER A 60 -7.57 -5.08 -1.46
N LYS A 61 -8.42 -5.46 -2.42
CA LYS A 61 -8.83 -6.85 -2.63
C LYS A 61 -8.09 -7.54 -3.78
N GLY A 62 -7.59 -6.79 -4.76
CA GLY A 62 -7.01 -7.34 -5.99
C GLY A 62 -5.49 -7.25 -6.07
N MET A 63 -4.85 -6.24 -5.46
CA MET A 63 -3.41 -6.05 -5.59
C MET A 63 -2.60 -7.21 -5.05
N VAL A 64 -1.69 -7.75 -5.87
CA VAL A 64 -0.72 -8.78 -5.51
C VAL A 64 0.68 -8.17 -5.63
N LEU A 65 1.33 -7.94 -4.49
CA LEU A 65 2.62 -7.25 -4.43
C LEU A 65 3.82 -8.18 -4.22
N ASN A 66 3.67 -9.50 -4.39
CA ASN A 66 4.72 -10.47 -4.10
C ASN A 66 6.02 -10.18 -4.86
N LYS A 67 5.94 -9.78 -6.14
CA LYS A 67 7.10 -9.40 -6.95
C LYS A 67 7.79 -8.15 -6.40
N PHE A 68 7.01 -7.18 -5.96
CA PHE A 68 7.50 -5.95 -5.34
C PHE A 68 8.15 -6.23 -3.97
N PHE A 69 7.50 -7.03 -3.12
CA PHE A 69 8.04 -7.43 -1.82
C PHE A 69 9.32 -8.28 -1.93
N ALA A 70 9.47 -9.08 -2.98
CA ALA A 70 10.68 -9.86 -3.22
C ALA A 70 11.95 -9.01 -3.37
N ARG A 71 11.82 -7.73 -3.68
CA ARG A 71 12.96 -6.78 -3.69
C ARG A 71 13.47 -6.48 -2.27
N TYR A 72 12.62 -6.57 -1.27
CA TYR A 72 12.93 -6.28 0.14
C TYR A 72 13.19 -7.54 0.95
N ASN A 73 12.50 -8.61 0.62
CA ASN A 73 12.64 -9.93 1.22
C ASN A 73 12.53 -11.02 0.15
N PRO A 74 13.63 -11.35 -0.54
CA PRO A 74 13.60 -12.32 -1.64
C PRO A 74 13.32 -13.77 -1.17
N ILE A 75 13.52 -14.06 0.11
CA ILE A 75 13.35 -15.39 0.68
C ILE A 75 11.89 -15.67 1.01
N ASN A 76 11.23 -14.70 1.63
CA ASN A 76 9.81 -14.79 1.99
C ASN A 76 9.10 -13.44 1.75
N PRO A 77 8.75 -13.13 0.51
CA PRO A 77 8.11 -11.86 0.16
C PRO A 77 6.84 -11.59 0.95
N LEU A 78 6.03 -12.63 1.22
CA LEU A 78 4.76 -12.50 1.91
C LEU A 78 4.89 -11.99 3.35
N LYS A 79 6.07 -12.12 3.98
CA LYS A 79 6.34 -11.50 5.28
C LYS A 79 6.41 -9.97 5.25
N CYS A 80 6.44 -9.37 4.07
CA CYS A 80 6.33 -7.92 3.89
C CYS A 80 4.88 -7.44 3.84
N GLU A 81 3.91 -8.34 3.63
CA GLU A 81 2.49 -7.97 3.70
C GLU A 81 2.10 -7.59 5.12
N ASN A 82 1.26 -6.56 5.20
CA ASN A 82 0.65 -6.11 6.43
C ASN A 82 -0.84 -5.89 6.18
N ASP A 83 -1.68 -6.62 6.92
CA ASP A 83 -3.14 -6.56 6.78
C ASP A 83 -3.75 -5.38 7.52
N PHE A 84 -3.02 -4.82 8.48
CA PHE A 84 -3.50 -3.73 9.32
C PHE A 84 -2.47 -2.61 9.38
N PHE A 85 -2.95 -1.37 9.42
CA PHE A 85 -2.07 -0.22 9.57
C PHE A 85 -1.37 -0.24 10.93
N THR A 86 -2.07 -0.63 12.00
CA THR A 86 -1.49 -0.88 13.33
C THR A 86 -0.70 -2.19 13.31
N MET A 87 0.53 -2.17 13.76
CA MET A 87 1.41 -3.34 13.76
C MET A 87 1.01 -4.36 14.82
N LYS A 88 1.13 -5.63 14.46
CA LYS A 88 1.04 -6.73 15.41
C LYS A 88 2.14 -6.63 16.49
N GLY A 89 1.78 -6.90 17.73
CA GLY A 89 2.72 -6.84 18.87
C GLY A 89 2.98 -5.44 19.40
N LEU A 90 2.23 -4.43 18.91
CA LEU A 90 2.37 -3.06 19.36
C LEU A 90 1.69 -2.83 20.71
N CYS A 91 0.46 -3.29 20.85
CA CYS A 91 -0.30 -3.16 22.07
C CYS A 91 -1.22 -4.36 22.32
N TYR A 92 -1.58 -4.53 23.59
CA TYR A 92 -2.38 -5.63 24.09
C TYR A 92 -3.45 -5.11 25.04
N THR A 93 -4.58 -5.80 25.04
CA THR A 93 -5.61 -5.60 26.07
C THR A 93 -5.13 -6.16 27.44
N SER A 94 -5.86 -5.87 28.50
CA SER A 94 -5.53 -6.33 29.85
C SER A 94 -5.47 -7.86 29.99
N ASP A 95 -6.15 -8.60 29.11
CA ASP A 95 -6.12 -10.07 29.07
C ASP A 95 -5.01 -10.64 28.16
N GLY A 96 -4.16 -9.77 27.60
CA GLY A 96 -3.05 -10.16 26.73
C GLY A 96 -3.43 -10.37 25.26
N THR A 97 -4.65 -10.04 24.84
CA THR A 97 -5.06 -10.11 23.44
C THR A 97 -4.40 -9.00 22.63
N ASP A 98 -3.75 -9.36 21.52
CA ASP A 98 -3.17 -8.38 20.59
C ASP A 98 -4.27 -7.55 19.93
N TYR A 99 -4.08 -6.23 19.86
CA TYR A 99 -5.04 -5.30 19.25
C TYR A 99 -5.42 -5.69 17.82
N THR A 100 -4.47 -6.16 17.01
CA THR A 100 -4.76 -6.57 15.64
C THR A 100 -5.73 -7.77 15.56
N ASN A 101 -5.78 -8.61 16.58
CA ASN A 101 -6.76 -9.70 16.67
C ASN A 101 -8.18 -9.16 16.90
N LEU A 102 -8.31 -8.08 17.68
CA LEU A 102 -9.62 -7.42 17.87
C LEU A 102 -10.09 -6.79 16.55
N VAL A 103 -9.21 -6.10 15.84
CA VAL A 103 -9.53 -5.54 14.52
C VAL A 103 -9.92 -6.65 13.54
N ALA A 104 -9.18 -7.77 13.51
CA ALA A 104 -9.52 -8.90 12.67
C ALA A 104 -10.92 -9.44 12.97
N LYS A 105 -11.29 -9.55 14.24
CA LYS A 105 -12.62 -9.98 14.68
C LYS A 105 -13.72 -9.03 14.20
N GLU A 106 -13.53 -7.73 14.42
CA GLU A 106 -14.49 -6.71 13.96
C GLU A 106 -14.66 -6.69 12.42
N MET A 107 -13.60 -7.05 11.69
CA MET A 107 -13.63 -7.18 10.23
C MET A 107 -14.17 -8.54 9.76
N GLY A 108 -14.54 -9.44 10.65
CA GLY A 108 -15.00 -10.80 10.32
C GLY A 108 -13.90 -11.70 9.77
N LEU A 109 -12.65 -11.46 10.14
CA LEU A 109 -11.48 -12.20 9.64
C LEU A 109 -10.93 -13.23 10.62
N ASP A 110 -11.50 -13.33 11.81
CA ASP A 110 -11.02 -14.19 12.90
C ASP A 110 -11.41 -15.69 12.74
N GLY A 111 -12.35 -15.99 11.87
CA GLY A 111 -12.85 -17.36 11.62
C GLY A 111 -11.89 -18.27 10.85
N GLU A 112 -10.85 -17.73 10.23
CA GLU A 112 -9.83 -18.49 9.52
C GLU A 112 -8.50 -18.46 10.28
N ALA A 113 -7.59 -19.40 9.98
CA ALA A 113 -6.25 -19.42 10.54
C ALA A 113 -5.45 -18.19 10.07
N TYR A 114 -5.71 -17.05 10.70
CA TYR A 114 -4.98 -15.82 10.43
C TYR A 114 -3.56 -15.93 10.99
N ASP A 115 -2.60 -16.04 10.09
CA ASP A 115 -1.18 -16.17 10.45
C ASP A 115 -0.46 -14.82 10.55
N GLY A 116 -1.16 -13.71 10.29
CA GLY A 116 -0.59 -12.37 10.28
C GLY A 116 0.40 -12.10 9.14
N LYS A 117 0.45 -12.98 8.16
CA LYS A 117 1.51 -12.98 7.13
C LYS A 117 1.00 -12.75 5.72
N THR A 118 -0.30 -12.88 5.49
CA THR A 118 -0.87 -12.78 4.14
C THR A 118 -2.18 -12.01 4.13
N MET A 119 -2.40 -11.23 3.09
CA MET A 119 -3.68 -10.54 2.83
C MET A 119 -4.77 -11.46 2.26
N LYS A 120 -4.59 -12.78 2.31
CA LYS A 120 -5.57 -13.75 1.77
C LYS A 120 -6.99 -13.47 2.22
N ARG A 121 -7.15 -13.01 3.44
CA ARG A 121 -8.45 -12.76 4.05
C ARG A 121 -9.12 -11.47 3.63
N LEU A 122 -8.33 -10.44 3.34
CA LEU A 122 -8.84 -9.17 2.81
C LEU A 122 -9.19 -9.28 1.33
N ARG A 123 -8.65 -10.28 0.63
CA ARG A 123 -8.89 -10.52 -0.79
C ARG A 123 -10.15 -11.38 -0.96
N ALA A 124 -11.19 -10.81 -1.55
CA ALA A 124 -12.34 -11.61 -1.97
C ALA A 124 -11.89 -12.63 -3.03
N ASN A 125 -12.41 -13.88 -2.94
CA ASN A 125 -12.20 -14.91 -3.95
C ASN A 125 -10.75 -15.07 -4.43
N ASN A 126 -9.78 -15.09 -3.51
CA ASN A 126 -8.35 -15.17 -3.82
C ASN A 126 -7.81 -14.00 -4.66
N GLY A 127 -8.41 -12.83 -4.55
CA GLY A 127 -8.04 -11.63 -5.28
C GLY A 127 -8.79 -11.45 -6.61
N ASP A 128 -9.77 -12.28 -6.90
CA ASP A 128 -10.69 -12.07 -8.02
C ASP A 128 -11.54 -10.83 -7.77
N ILE A 129 -11.32 -9.81 -8.59
CA ILE A 129 -12.02 -8.53 -8.53
C ILE A 129 -12.89 -8.27 -9.76
N THR A 130 -13.18 -9.30 -10.55
CA THR A 130 -13.88 -9.16 -11.85
C THR A 130 -15.18 -8.38 -11.71
N GLU A 131 -16.07 -8.76 -10.81
CA GLU A 131 -17.34 -8.07 -10.60
C GLU A 131 -17.16 -6.68 -9.98
N LEU A 132 -16.22 -6.54 -9.05
CA LEU A 132 -15.91 -5.26 -8.40
C LEU A 132 -15.33 -4.24 -9.39
N LYS A 133 -14.45 -4.70 -10.28
CA LYS A 133 -13.87 -3.91 -11.36
C LYS A 133 -14.95 -3.45 -12.35
N LYS A 134 -15.86 -4.37 -12.74
CA LYS A 134 -17.00 -4.05 -13.58
C LYS A 134 -17.89 -2.98 -12.95
N GLN A 135 -18.26 -3.15 -11.68
CA GLN A 135 -19.02 -2.15 -10.92
C GLN A 135 -18.32 -0.79 -10.92
N ALA A 136 -17.03 -0.74 -10.60
CA ALA A 136 -16.26 0.50 -10.58
C ALA A 136 -16.25 1.18 -11.95
N MET A 137 -16.05 0.42 -13.03
CA MET A 137 -16.04 0.96 -14.39
C MET A 137 -17.41 1.50 -14.80
N GLU A 138 -18.51 0.82 -14.48
CA GLU A 138 -19.88 1.27 -14.75
C GLU A 138 -20.20 2.57 -14.01
N GLU A 139 -19.96 2.60 -12.68
CA GLU A 139 -20.23 3.78 -11.83
C GLU A 139 -19.43 5.00 -12.29
N LEU A 140 -18.15 4.80 -12.58
CA LEU A 140 -17.22 5.86 -12.95
C LEU A 140 -17.45 6.38 -14.37
N SER A 141 -17.75 5.49 -15.33
CA SER A 141 -18.09 5.91 -16.70
C SER A 141 -19.35 6.75 -16.73
N ALA A 142 -20.33 6.45 -15.87
CA ALA A 142 -21.57 7.22 -15.74
C ALA A 142 -21.34 8.69 -15.31
N ILE A 143 -20.22 8.99 -14.66
CA ILE A 143 -19.84 10.35 -14.23
C ILE A 143 -18.70 10.94 -15.08
N GLY A 144 -18.41 10.32 -16.25
CA GLY A 144 -17.48 10.82 -17.25
C GLY A 144 -16.00 10.49 -17.00
N VAL A 145 -15.68 9.51 -16.14
CA VAL A 145 -14.31 9.00 -16.03
C VAL A 145 -13.98 8.14 -17.24
N THR A 146 -12.79 8.36 -17.79
CA THR A 146 -12.24 7.57 -18.91
C THR A 146 -11.26 6.52 -18.42
N PHE A 147 -11.28 5.34 -19.02
CA PHE A 147 -10.38 4.25 -18.73
C PHE A 147 -9.38 4.01 -19.86
N PRO A 148 -8.15 3.53 -19.57
CA PRO A 148 -7.64 3.30 -18.23
C PRO A 148 -7.43 4.60 -17.44
N VAL A 149 -7.58 4.52 -16.10
CA VAL A 149 -7.24 5.63 -15.22
C VAL A 149 -5.71 5.74 -15.11
N HIS A 150 -5.15 6.93 -15.33
CA HIS A 150 -3.71 7.16 -15.22
C HIS A 150 -3.31 7.50 -13.79
N CYS A 151 -2.37 6.73 -13.24
CA CYS A 151 -1.90 6.80 -11.86
C CYS A 151 -0.43 7.24 -11.83
N SER A 152 -0.17 8.49 -11.43
CA SER A 152 1.19 9.06 -11.41
C SER A 152 1.95 8.67 -10.14
N TYR A 153 3.10 8.00 -10.32
CA TYR A 153 4.04 7.63 -9.26
C TYR A 153 5.41 8.25 -9.52
N TYR A 154 5.92 8.99 -8.55
CA TYR A 154 7.15 9.77 -8.71
C TYR A 154 8.34 9.14 -8.02
N ILE A 155 9.47 9.09 -8.73
CA ILE A 155 10.77 8.59 -8.25
C ILE A 155 11.87 9.62 -8.45
N LEU A 156 12.96 9.49 -7.70
CA LEU A 156 14.14 10.35 -7.89
C LEU A 156 14.80 10.08 -9.24
N ALA A 157 15.01 11.13 -10.02
CA ALA A 157 15.70 11.04 -11.31
C ALA A 157 17.12 10.50 -11.13
N GLY A 158 17.55 9.63 -12.05
CA GLY A 158 18.88 9.00 -12.02
C GLY A 158 19.02 7.86 -11.00
N SER A 159 18.02 7.57 -10.18
CA SER A 159 18.05 6.43 -9.25
C SER A 159 17.65 5.13 -9.95
N THR A 160 18.61 4.32 -10.36
CA THR A 160 18.37 3.01 -10.98
C THR A 160 17.56 2.10 -10.07
N SER A 161 17.86 2.05 -8.77
CA SER A 161 17.14 1.22 -7.81
C SER A 161 15.68 1.66 -7.63
N ALA A 162 15.39 2.96 -7.68
CA ALA A 162 14.03 3.47 -7.62
C ALA A 162 13.26 3.13 -8.91
N LEU A 163 13.91 3.26 -10.07
CA LEU A 163 13.32 2.90 -11.35
C LEU A 163 13.00 1.41 -11.43
N ASP A 164 13.93 0.55 -11.02
CA ASP A 164 13.71 -0.90 -10.97
C ASP A 164 12.53 -1.25 -10.06
N SER A 165 12.44 -0.63 -8.89
CA SER A 165 11.34 -0.86 -7.95
C SER A 165 10.00 -0.38 -8.51
N ALA A 166 9.97 0.81 -9.13
CA ALA A 166 8.77 1.35 -9.75
C ALA A 166 8.31 0.52 -10.96
N THR A 167 9.25 -0.03 -11.74
CA THR A 167 8.95 -0.92 -12.88
C THR A 167 8.30 -2.21 -12.40
N VAL A 168 8.82 -2.81 -11.33
CA VAL A 168 8.20 -4.00 -10.73
C VAL A 168 6.83 -3.67 -10.14
N LEU A 169 6.67 -2.50 -9.50
CA LEU A 169 5.38 -2.05 -8.99
C LEU A 169 4.37 -1.87 -10.14
N LYS A 170 4.78 -1.24 -11.26
CA LYS A 170 3.95 -1.12 -12.46
C LYS A 170 3.49 -2.49 -12.96
N GLN A 171 4.38 -3.48 -13.00
CA GLN A 171 4.02 -4.84 -13.38
C GLN A 171 2.99 -5.46 -12.41
N CYS A 172 3.11 -5.18 -11.09
CA CYS A 172 2.11 -5.63 -10.14
C CYS A 172 0.73 -5.00 -10.39
N PHE A 173 0.67 -3.72 -10.80
CA PHE A 173 -0.59 -3.07 -11.19
C PHE A 173 -1.21 -3.75 -12.41
N THR A 174 -0.43 -3.93 -13.48
CA THR A 174 -0.86 -4.62 -14.71
C THR A 174 -1.39 -6.02 -14.41
N ASP A 175 -0.60 -6.84 -13.69
CA ASP A 175 -0.95 -8.23 -13.39
C ASP A 175 -2.19 -8.36 -12.48
N SER A 176 -2.39 -7.39 -11.58
CA SER A 176 -3.46 -7.46 -10.57
C SER A 176 -4.75 -6.78 -10.97
N LEU A 177 -4.65 -5.62 -11.63
CA LEU A 177 -5.79 -4.75 -11.91
C LEU A 177 -6.13 -4.69 -13.40
N GLY A 178 -5.16 -4.93 -14.28
CA GLY A 178 -5.29 -4.87 -15.73
C GLY A 178 -5.07 -3.47 -16.31
N ASP A 179 -4.41 -3.42 -17.47
CA ASP A 179 -4.08 -2.17 -18.17
C ASP A 179 -5.31 -1.48 -18.80
N ASP A 180 -6.43 -2.19 -18.87
CA ASP A 180 -7.73 -1.63 -19.28
C ASP A 180 -8.40 -0.83 -18.15
N PHE A 181 -8.00 -1.04 -16.91
CA PHE A 181 -8.56 -0.39 -15.72
C PHE A 181 -7.68 0.75 -15.20
N ILE A 182 -6.38 0.49 -15.03
CA ILE A 182 -5.45 1.47 -14.50
C ILE A 182 -4.04 1.28 -15.07
N VAL A 183 -3.36 2.38 -15.35
CA VAL A 183 -1.96 2.40 -15.81
C VAL A 183 -1.11 3.20 -14.84
N LEU A 184 -0.05 2.58 -14.32
CA LEU A 184 0.93 3.27 -13.49
C LEU A 184 1.93 4.03 -14.37
N ASP A 185 1.90 5.36 -14.30
CA ASP A 185 2.83 6.26 -14.96
C ASP A 185 3.99 6.60 -14.03
N ILE A 186 5.19 6.11 -14.36
CA ILE A 186 6.41 6.42 -13.61
C ILE A 186 6.91 7.78 -14.08
N LYS A 187 6.95 8.74 -13.16
CA LYS A 187 7.44 10.10 -13.36
C LYS A 187 8.64 10.37 -12.44
N THR A 188 9.38 11.44 -12.72
CA THR A 188 10.59 11.75 -11.97
C THR A 188 10.54 13.14 -11.35
N TYR A 189 11.25 13.31 -10.24
CA TYR A 189 11.63 14.60 -9.65
C TYR A 189 13.16 14.64 -9.50
N VAL A 190 13.75 15.83 -9.37
CA VAL A 190 15.21 16.01 -9.44
C VAL A 190 15.85 16.15 -8.07
N SER A 191 15.29 16.94 -7.16
CA SER A 191 15.93 17.25 -5.87
C SER A 191 15.02 16.99 -4.67
N SER A 192 13.81 17.52 -4.67
CA SER A 192 12.92 17.46 -3.51
C SER A 192 11.52 16.98 -3.90
N ILE A 193 11.19 15.78 -3.50
CA ILE A 193 9.83 15.24 -3.70
C ILE A 193 8.76 16.14 -3.06
N THR A 194 9.07 16.75 -1.94
CA THR A 194 8.12 17.64 -1.25
C THR A 194 7.83 18.87 -2.08
N GLN A 195 8.86 19.57 -2.55
CA GLN A 195 8.69 20.82 -3.29
C GLN A 195 8.19 20.60 -4.71
N GLU A 196 8.70 19.57 -5.40
CA GLU A 196 8.43 19.36 -6.81
C GLU A 196 7.16 18.55 -7.07
N VAL A 197 6.69 17.76 -6.10
CA VAL A 197 5.60 16.80 -6.30
C VAL A 197 4.49 16.95 -5.28
N ARG A 198 4.84 16.90 -3.97
CA ARG A 198 3.81 16.84 -2.91
C ARG A 198 3.11 18.17 -2.69
N ASN A 199 3.86 19.27 -2.59
CA ASN A 199 3.26 20.60 -2.43
C ASN A 199 2.37 20.99 -3.61
N PRO A 200 2.76 20.75 -4.88
CA PRO A 200 1.87 20.96 -6.03
C PRO A 200 0.87 19.82 -6.27
N GLN A 201 0.83 18.80 -5.41
CA GLN A 201 -0.15 17.68 -5.44
C GLN A 201 -0.18 16.87 -6.75
N LEU A 202 0.98 16.65 -7.38
CA LEU A 202 1.07 16.01 -8.70
C LEU A 202 0.98 14.48 -8.67
N GLN A 203 1.24 13.84 -7.53
CA GLN A 203 1.21 12.39 -7.38
C GLN A 203 -0.22 11.86 -7.24
N SER A 204 -0.47 10.68 -7.77
CA SER A 204 -1.70 9.93 -7.47
C SER A 204 -1.65 9.22 -6.12
N PHE A 205 -0.46 8.74 -5.74
CA PHE A 205 -0.20 8.17 -4.41
C PHE A 205 1.29 8.24 -4.07
N VAL A 206 1.58 8.00 -2.81
CA VAL A 206 2.93 7.70 -2.31
C VAL A 206 2.90 6.41 -1.52
N ILE A 207 4.05 5.71 -1.48
CA ILE A 207 4.27 4.63 -0.52
C ILE A 207 5.02 5.25 0.64
N ASN A 208 4.36 5.31 1.78
CA ASN A 208 4.97 5.87 2.99
C ASN A 208 4.58 5.06 4.21
N GLY A 209 5.29 5.26 5.31
CA GLY A 209 5.09 4.50 6.52
C GLY A 209 5.06 5.37 7.75
N TRP A 210 4.31 4.91 8.73
CA TRP A 210 4.26 5.48 10.07
C TRP A 210 4.86 4.51 11.09
N GLY A 211 5.62 5.02 12.02
CA GLY A 211 6.14 4.26 13.15
C GLY A 211 5.70 4.91 14.44
N ALA A 212 5.00 4.14 15.29
CA ALA A 212 4.49 4.64 16.55
C ALA A 212 5.59 5.19 17.45
N ASP A 213 5.32 6.30 18.10
CA ASP A 213 6.15 6.87 19.16
C ASP A 213 5.92 6.16 20.50
N TYR A 214 4.71 5.60 20.69
CA TYR A 214 4.31 4.82 21.85
C TYR A 214 3.34 3.70 21.46
N GLY A 215 3.19 2.71 22.35
CA GLY A 215 2.42 1.50 22.10
C GLY A 215 0.91 1.65 22.27
N ASP A 216 0.29 2.57 21.54
CA ASP A 216 -1.16 2.76 21.52
C ASP A 216 -1.64 2.87 20.07
N PRO A 217 -2.73 2.18 19.68
CA PRO A 217 -3.29 2.24 18.34
C PRO A 217 -3.64 3.65 17.88
N VAL A 218 -3.99 4.56 18.80
CA VAL A 218 -4.32 5.94 18.47
C VAL A 218 -3.15 6.66 17.79
N ASN A 219 -1.91 6.27 18.09
CA ASN A 219 -0.73 6.83 17.45
C ASN A 219 -0.62 6.44 15.96
N PHE A 220 -1.30 5.38 15.55
CA PHE A 220 -1.43 5.01 14.12
C PHE A 220 -2.69 5.61 13.50
N VAL A 221 -3.84 5.32 14.09
CA VAL A 221 -5.13 5.60 13.44
C VAL A 221 -5.71 6.97 13.81
N GLY A 222 -5.22 7.61 14.86
CA GLY A 222 -5.70 8.91 15.29
C GLY A 222 -5.56 10.00 14.24
N GLN A 223 -4.47 9.95 13.48
CA GLN A 223 -4.21 10.88 12.38
C GLN A 223 -5.25 10.78 11.24
N GLU A 224 -5.87 9.60 11.07
CA GLU A 224 -6.87 9.36 10.04
C GLU A 224 -8.28 9.71 10.50
N ILE A 225 -8.53 9.69 11.83
CA ILE A 225 -9.86 9.80 12.41
C ILE A 225 -10.10 11.20 13.00
N LEU A 226 -9.08 11.81 13.59
CA LEU A 226 -9.24 13.00 14.41
C LEU A 226 -9.13 14.32 13.63
N HIS A 227 -8.96 14.29 12.32
CA HIS A 227 -8.77 15.49 11.48
C HIS A 227 -7.75 16.46 12.08
N ASP A 228 -6.62 15.91 12.56
CA ASP A 228 -5.54 16.71 13.11
C ASP A 228 -4.82 17.43 11.96
N ASP A 229 -4.82 18.77 11.98
CA ASP A 229 -4.12 19.61 10.98
C ASP A 229 -2.61 19.32 10.90
N ASN A 230 -2.05 18.68 11.93
CA ASN A 230 -0.68 18.19 11.94
C ASN A 230 -0.55 16.73 11.47
N ALA A 231 -1.65 16.08 11.12
CA ALA A 231 -1.61 14.70 10.68
C ALA A 231 -0.78 14.57 9.40
N TYR A 232 0.23 13.73 9.46
CA TYR A 232 1.17 13.50 8.35
C TYR A 232 0.49 13.10 7.05
N TYR A 233 -0.72 12.52 7.14
CA TYR A 233 -1.53 12.04 6.02
C TYR A 233 -2.67 12.97 5.63
N SER A 234 -3.02 13.97 6.44
CA SER A 234 -4.10 14.93 6.14
C SER A 234 -3.85 15.76 4.87
N TRP A 235 -2.59 15.89 4.47
CA TRP A 235 -2.20 16.61 3.25
C TRP A 235 -2.73 15.98 1.95
N TYR A 236 -3.26 14.76 2.02
CA TYR A 236 -3.71 13.99 0.87
C TYR A 236 -5.23 13.84 0.80
N TYR A 237 -5.94 14.31 1.81
CA TYR A 237 -7.40 14.30 1.84
C TYR A 237 -7.91 15.70 1.48
N SER A 238 -8.80 15.78 0.47
CA SER A 238 -9.61 16.97 0.27
C SER A 238 -10.64 17.05 1.40
N ASN A 239 -10.71 18.17 2.07
CA ASN A 239 -11.77 18.49 3.01
C ASN A 239 -13.12 18.69 2.32
#